data_e82ccac71ffabcdba9a187448290f603
#
_entry.id   e82ccac71ffabcdba9a187448290f603
#
_cell.length_a   1.000
_cell.length_b   1.000
_cell.length_c   1.000
_cell.angle_alpha   90.00
_cell.angle_beta   90.00
_cell.angle_gamma   90.00
#
_symmetry.space_group_name_H-M   'P 1'
#
loop_
_entity.id
_entity.type
_entity.pdbx_description
1 polymer ?
#
loop_
_entity_poly.entity_id
_entity_poly.type
_entity_poly.pdbx_seq_one_letter_code
_entity_poly.pdbx_strand_id
1 'polypeptide(L)'
;MFKLAHISDVHLGPLPDLSFRELASKRITGFVNWHRNRARHLFPDTLKCLMDDIETRDPDHLAITGDLVNLASSLEIEAVTEWLAEAGDPQDISVVPGNHDAYVPGAYEKTARAWYPFMRGDNGPSGWMKDHHCFPYLRVRGSVALIGCSTAVATPPFAASGYFGPRQARATVNLLRAAGEAGLFRVVMIHHPPIRGATSMHKRMIGIRRFAATISSGGAELVLHGHTHLNTVYWLRGHAAPVPVVGIASASQGPGGAKPVAAYNLFSIGGEPGNWKLTRERFALGADAKTVSLAETTQFHG
;
A
#
# COMPACT_ATOMS: atom_id res chain seq x y z
N MET A 1 1.30 -2.82 -23.24
CA MET A 1 0.49 -3.25 -22.08
C MET A 1 1.31 -2.89 -20.85
N PHE A 2 0.76 -2.17 -19.89
CA PHE A 2 1.46 -1.75 -18.69
C PHE A 2 1.30 -2.81 -17.60
N LYS A 3 2.41 -3.22 -16.96
CA LYS A 3 2.42 -4.20 -15.87
C LYS A 3 2.63 -3.50 -14.53
N LEU A 4 1.68 -3.61 -13.61
CA LEU A 4 1.75 -3.05 -12.27
C LEU A 4 1.83 -4.17 -11.24
N ALA A 5 2.97 -4.29 -10.54
CA ALA A 5 3.07 -5.16 -9.38
C ALA A 5 2.50 -4.45 -8.13
N HIS A 6 1.83 -5.19 -7.24
CA HIS A 6 1.26 -4.66 -6.01
C HIS A 6 1.55 -5.58 -4.83
N ILE A 7 2.23 -5.03 -3.82
CA ILE A 7 2.47 -5.64 -2.52
C ILE A 7 1.98 -4.73 -1.39
N SER A 8 1.85 -5.28 -0.19
CA SER A 8 1.47 -4.53 1.01
C SER A 8 1.98 -5.19 2.28
N ASP A 9 1.95 -4.45 3.37
CA ASP A 9 2.20 -4.97 4.72
C ASP A 9 3.55 -5.74 4.77
N VAL A 10 4.61 -5.07 4.33
CA VAL A 10 5.98 -5.58 4.24
C VAL A 10 6.51 -5.96 5.62
N HIS A 11 6.22 -5.12 6.63
CA HIS A 11 6.65 -5.36 8.02
C HIS A 11 8.08 -5.87 8.12
N LEU A 12 9.01 -5.12 7.54
CA LEU A 12 10.40 -5.53 7.40
C LEU A 12 10.97 -6.00 8.74
N GLY A 13 11.50 -7.19 8.76
CA GLY A 13 12.10 -7.82 9.93
C GLY A 13 13.56 -8.16 9.69
N PRO A 14 14.29 -8.59 10.76
CA PRO A 14 13.81 -8.71 12.14
C PRO A 14 13.62 -7.36 12.84
N LEU A 15 12.80 -7.33 13.91
CA LEU A 15 12.64 -6.13 14.72
C LEU A 15 13.98 -5.82 15.42
N PRO A 16 14.54 -4.59 15.26
CA PRO A 16 15.79 -4.23 15.93
C PRO A 16 15.60 -4.10 17.44
N ASP A 17 16.70 -4.14 18.18
CA ASP A 17 16.70 -3.87 19.61
C ASP A 17 16.25 -2.43 19.88
N LEU A 18 15.16 -2.31 20.64
CA LEU A 18 14.57 -1.01 20.98
C LEU A 18 15.09 -0.51 22.32
N SER A 19 15.42 0.76 22.40
CA SER A 19 15.77 1.41 23.66
C SER A 19 14.55 1.51 24.60
N PHE A 20 14.80 1.54 25.92
CA PHE A 20 13.75 1.75 26.93
C PHE A 20 12.91 3.01 26.68
N ARG A 21 13.52 4.09 26.14
CA ARG A 21 12.81 5.34 25.80
C ARG A 21 11.83 5.13 24.63
N GLU A 22 12.17 4.33 23.65
CA GLU A 22 11.28 4.01 22.52
C GLU A 22 10.14 3.11 22.99
N LEU A 23 10.39 2.17 23.88
CA LEU A 23 9.39 1.30 24.49
C LEU A 23 8.43 2.04 25.44
N ALA A 24 8.85 3.14 26.08
CA ALA A 24 8.01 3.96 26.98
C ALA A 24 6.87 4.71 26.23
N SER A 25 6.16 4.00 25.33
CA SER A 25 5.08 4.55 24.51
C SER A 25 4.13 3.43 24.09
N LYS A 26 3.20 3.68 23.16
CA LYS A 26 2.38 2.65 22.48
C LYS A 26 3.24 1.49 21.93
N ARG A 27 4.52 1.71 21.63
CA ARG A 27 5.43 0.69 21.10
C ARG A 27 5.54 -0.54 22.00
N ILE A 28 5.41 -0.41 23.32
CA ILE A 28 5.43 -1.56 24.24
C ILE A 28 4.35 -2.60 23.90
N THR A 29 3.14 -2.15 23.58
CA THR A 29 2.05 -3.06 23.21
C THR A 29 2.29 -3.73 21.87
N GLY A 30 2.87 -3.00 20.91
CA GLY A 30 3.28 -3.53 19.62
C GLY A 30 4.46 -4.50 19.72
N PHE A 31 5.45 -4.20 20.55
CA PHE A 31 6.59 -5.06 20.83
C PHE A 31 6.17 -6.41 21.41
N VAL A 32 5.29 -6.40 22.43
CA VAL A 32 4.73 -7.63 23.00
C VAL A 32 3.93 -8.42 21.96
N ASN A 33 3.11 -7.75 21.15
CA ASN A 33 2.34 -8.39 20.09
C ASN A 33 3.24 -8.98 19.00
N TRP A 34 4.32 -8.29 18.63
CA TRP A 34 5.28 -8.78 17.63
C TRP A 34 5.93 -10.08 18.11
N HIS A 35 6.49 -10.12 19.34
CA HIS A 35 7.13 -11.33 19.90
C HIS A 35 6.15 -12.50 20.07
N ARG A 36 4.90 -12.24 20.46
CA ARG A 36 3.91 -13.31 20.68
C ARG A 36 3.32 -13.86 19.39
N ASN A 37 3.12 -13.03 18.38
CA ASN A 37 2.30 -13.38 17.22
C ASN A 37 3.05 -13.26 15.88
N ARG A 38 3.76 -12.15 15.63
CA ARG A 38 4.34 -11.84 14.32
C ARG A 38 5.68 -12.48 14.06
N ALA A 39 6.60 -12.47 15.03
CA ALA A 39 7.95 -13.03 14.91
C ALA A 39 7.98 -14.49 14.44
N ARG A 40 6.89 -15.23 14.64
CA ARG A 40 6.77 -16.64 14.24
C ARG A 40 6.36 -16.85 12.79
N HIS A 41 5.87 -15.81 12.12
CA HIS A 41 5.22 -15.93 10.81
C HIS A 41 5.67 -14.87 9.79
N LEU A 42 6.47 -13.87 10.21
CA LEU A 42 7.04 -12.86 9.32
C LEU A 42 8.53 -13.19 9.13
N PHE A 43 8.89 -13.63 7.93
CA PHE A 43 10.26 -14.05 7.63
C PHE A 43 10.86 -13.14 6.54
N PRO A 44 12.08 -12.61 6.73
CA PRO A 44 12.79 -11.84 5.72
C PRO A 44 12.95 -12.59 4.39
N ASP A 45 13.25 -13.89 4.46
CA ASP A 45 13.39 -14.75 3.28
C ASP A 45 12.11 -14.85 2.44
N THR A 46 10.95 -14.76 3.08
CA THR A 46 9.65 -14.74 2.38
C THR A 46 9.51 -13.51 1.50
N LEU A 47 9.82 -12.33 2.05
CA LEU A 47 9.78 -11.08 1.29
C LEU A 47 10.79 -11.12 0.14
N LYS A 48 12.01 -11.59 0.40
CA LYS A 48 13.03 -11.73 -0.63
C LYS A 48 12.56 -12.64 -1.77
N CYS A 49 12.03 -13.81 -1.44
CA CYS A 49 11.52 -14.77 -2.43
C CYS A 49 10.41 -14.13 -3.30
N LEU A 50 9.53 -13.31 -2.68
CA LEU A 50 8.49 -12.59 -3.41
C LEU A 50 9.07 -11.53 -4.36
N MET A 51 10.05 -10.75 -3.88
CA MET A 51 10.69 -9.70 -4.68
C MET A 51 11.49 -10.29 -5.84
N ASP A 52 12.22 -11.38 -5.61
CA ASP A 52 12.96 -12.10 -6.66
C ASP A 52 12.00 -12.60 -7.78
N ASP A 53 10.81 -13.12 -7.43
CA ASP A 53 9.82 -13.54 -8.45
C ASP A 53 9.19 -12.33 -9.17
N ILE A 54 8.90 -11.22 -8.46
CA ILE A 54 8.41 -9.97 -9.07
C ILE A 54 9.40 -9.46 -10.11
N GLU A 55 10.69 -9.44 -9.81
CA GLU A 55 11.75 -9.01 -10.72
C GLU A 55 11.73 -9.85 -12.00
N THR A 56 11.56 -11.18 -11.92
CA THR A 56 11.47 -12.06 -13.10
C THR A 56 10.27 -11.77 -14.01
N ARG A 57 9.21 -11.12 -13.49
CA ARG A 57 8.02 -10.72 -14.26
C ARG A 57 8.18 -9.40 -14.98
N ASP A 58 9.24 -8.67 -14.67
CA ASP A 58 9.58 -7.39 -15.29
C ASP A 58 8.38 -6.41 -15.30
N PRO A 59 7.89 -5.98 -14.12
CA PRO A 59 6.81 -5.00 -14.04
C PRO A 59 7.33 -3.60 -14.38
N ASP A 60 6.51 -2.80 -15.04
CA ASP A 60 6.80 -1.40 -15.35
C ASP A 60 6.77 -0.52 -14.07
N HIS A 61 6.10 -0.98 -13.01
CA HIS A 61 6.00 -0.24 -11.76
C HIS A 61 5.60 -1.13 -10.59
N LEU A 62 6.12 -0.82 -9.39
CA LEU A 62 5.78 -1.47 -8.13
C LEU A 62 4.96 -0.52 -7.24
N ALA A 63 3.76 -0.93 -6.86
CA ALA A 63 2.90 -0.25 -5.91
C ALA A 63 2.98 -0.91 -4.52
N ILE A 64 3.33 -0.16 -3.48
CA ILE A 64 3.42 -0.63 -2.09
C ILE A 64 2.37 0.10 -1.25
N THR A 65 1.39 -0.62 -0.74
CA THR A 65 0.26 -0.02 -0.02
C THR A 65 0.41 0.00 1.50
N GLY A 66 1.65 0.25 1.98
CA GLY A 66 1.94 0.64 3.37
C GLY A 66 2.26 -0.49 4.34
N ASP A 67 2.46 -0.09 5.60
CA ASP A 67 2.92 -0.93 6.70
C ASP A 67 4.28 -1.59 6.39
N LEU A 68 5.29 -0.73 6.12
CA LEU A 68 6.64 -1.17 5.82
C LEU A 68 7.41 -1.54 7.10
N VAL A 69 7.14 -0.83 8.20
CA VAL A 69 7.73 -1.07 9.53
C VAL A 69 6.74 -1.73 10.48
N ASN A 70 7.21 -2.14 11.66
CA ASN A 70 6.38 -2.71 12.73
C ASN A 70 6.00 -1.69 13.80
N LEU A 71 6.95 -0.91 14.30
CA LEU A 71 6.78 0.03 15.42
C LEU A 71 7.23 1.45 15.08
N ALA A 72 7.72 1.68 13.88
CA ALA A 72 8.30 2.95 13.41
C ALA A 72 9.42 3.47 14.32
N SER A 73 10.32 2.60 14.77
CA SER A 73 11.59 3.00 15.39
C SER A 73 12.52 3.63 14.34
N SER A 74 13.52 4.36 14.80
CA SER A 74 14.46 5.00 13.86
C SER A 74 15.24 3.96 13.07
N LEU A 75 15.66 2.86 13.71
CA LEU A 75 16.38 1.77 13.04
C LEU A 75 15.51 1.02 12.02
N GLU A 76 14.21 0.81 12.30
CA GLU A 76 13.31 0.23 11.29
C GLU A 76 13.14 1.15 10.08
N ILE A 77 13.04 2.47 10.30
CA ILE A 77 12.90 3.45 9.21
C ILE A 77 14.15 3.48 8.34
N GLU A 78 15.35 3.39 8.94
CA GLU A 78 16.63 3.30 8.23
C GLU A 78 16.70 2.01 7.41
N ALA A 79 16.42 0.85 8.02
CA ALA A 79 16.42 -0.45 7.32
C ALA A 79 15.46 -0.48 6.14
N VAL A 80 14.25 0.10 6.27
CA VAL A 80 13.30 0.23 5.16
C VAL A 80 13.81 1.18 4.09
N THR A 81 14.53 2.24 4.46
CA THR A 81 15.12 3.16 3.47
C THR A 81 16.15 2.45 2.60
N GLU A 82 17.00 1.63 3.21
CA GLU A 82 17.97 0.79 2.52
C GLU A 82 17.27 -0.24 1.63
N TRP A 83 16.30 -0.97 2.18
CA TRP A 83 15.53 -1.94 1.43
C TRP A 83 14.79 -1.33 0.21
N LEU A 84 14.18 -0.15 0.35
CA LEU A 84 13.54 0.54 -0.77
C LEU A 84 14.55 0.92 -1.86
N ALA A 85 15.75 1.34 -1.47
CA ALA A 85 16.82 1.68 -2.42
C ALA A 85 17.34 0.42 -3.16
N GLU A 86 17.36 -0.73 -2.49
CA GLU A 86 17.71 -2.03 -3.10
C GLU A 86 16.59 -2.55 -4.00
N ALA A 87 15.31 -2.29 -3.65
CA ALA A 87 14.15 -2.74 -4.40
C ALA A 87 14.01 -2.08 -5.78
N GLY A 88 14.60 -0.90 -6.00
CA GLY A 88 14.64 -0.26 -7.31
C GLY A 88 14.63 1.27 -7.28
N ASP A 89 14.55 1.86 -8.48
CA ASP A 89 14.52 3.31 -8.65
C ASP A 89 13.24 3.90 -8.05
N PRO A 90 13.34 5.02 -7.30
CA PRO A 90 12.15 5.74 -6.80
C PRO A 90 11.14 6.16 -7.87
N GLN A 91 11.55 6.23 -9.14
CA GLN A 91 10.62 6.51 -10.24
C GLN A 91 9.71 5.31 -10.56
N ASP A 92 10.17 4.09 -10.31
CA ASP A 92 9.46 2.85 -10.65
C ASP A 92 8.75 2.22 -9.44
N ILE A 93 8.85 2.86 -8.26
CA ILE A 93 8.21 2.41 -7.03
C ILE A 93 7.36 3.53 -6.44
N SER A 94 6.08 3.26 -6.17
CA SER A 94 5.16 4.16 -5.47
C SER A 94 4.76 3.60 -4.12
N VAL A 95 4.92 4.38 -3.06
CA VAL A 95 4.59 4.00 -1.68
C VAL A 95 3.50 4.90 -1.12
N VAL A 96 2.54 4.32 -0.40
CA VAL A 96 1.64 5.04 0.51
C VAL A 96 1.81 4.49 1.92
N PRO A 97 1.80 5.33 2.97
CA PRO A 97 2.05 4.87 4.33
C PRO A 97 0.83 4.15 4.94
N GLY A 98 1.10 3.16 5.78
CA GLY A 98 0.11 2.49 6.60
C GLY A 98 0.08 2.98 8.07
N ASN A 99 -0.69 2.31 8.91
CA ASN A 99 -0.81 2.69 10.32
C ASN A 99 0.45 2.35 11.14
N HIS A 100 1.22 1.35 10.73
CA HIS A 100 2.50 1.04 11.37
C HIS A 100 3.56 2.07 11.02
N ASP A 101 3.52 2.68 9.85
CA ASP A 101 4.43 3.75 9.43
C ASP A 101 4.18 5.08 10.17
N ALA A 102 2.99 5.22 10.79
CA ALA A 102 2.60 6.34 11.65
C ALA A 102 2.32 5.90 13.10
N TYR A 103 3.02 4.88 13.61
CA TYR A 103 2.66 4.13 14.81
C TYR A 103 2.51 4.97 16.08
N VAL A 104 3.36 6.00 16.24
CA VAL A 104 3.34 6.94 17.37
C VAL A 104 3.37 8.39 16.85
N PRO A 105 2.98 9.38 17.67
CA PRO A 105 3.11 10.79 17.29
C PRO A 105 4.53 11.13 16.80
N GLY A 106 4.62 11.84 15.67
CA GLY A 106 5.88 12.21 15.04
C GLY A 106 6.54 11.11 14.18
N ALA A 107 6.07 9.86 14.21
CA ALA A 107 6.59 8.80 13.36
C ALA A 107 6.30 9.06 11.88
N TYR A 108 5.08 9.49 11.55
CA TYR A 108 4.70 9.82 10.17
C TYR A 108 5.63 10.82 9.48
N GLU A 109 6.05 11.88 10.19
CA GLU A 109 6.98 12.87 9.62
C GLU A 109 8.36 12.27 9.33
N LYS A 110 8.82 11.35 10.19
CA LYS A 110 10.10 10.66 10.00
C LYS A 110 10.06 9.72 8.80
N THR A 111 9.02 8.90 8.69
CA THR A 111 8.83 7.98 7.57
C THR A 111 8.61 8.73 6.26
N ALA A 112 7.75 9.76 6.25
CA ALA A 112 7.50 10.57 5.07
C ALA A 112 8.76 11.31 4.58
N ARG A 113 9.63 11.76 5.50
CA ARG A 113 10.91 12.37 5.15
C ARG A 113 11.89 11.35 4.59
N ALA A 114 12.04 10.20 5.24
CA ALA A 114 13.01 9.17 4.85
C ALA A 114 12.67 8.56 3.49
N TRP A 115 11.38 8.29 3.25
CA TRP A 115 10.90 7.61 2.03
C TRP A 115 10.29 8.58 1.02
N TYR A 116 10.53 9.89 1.17
CA TYR A 116 9.97 10.93 0.31
C TYR A 116 10.15 10.67 -1.20
N PRO A 117 11.30 10.20 -1.70
CA PRO A 117 11.46 9.90 -3.12
C PRO A 117 10.42 8.93 -3.66
N PHE A 118 9.96 7.99 -2.85
CA PHE A 118 8.96 6.97 -3.18
C PHE A 118 7.50 7.42 -2.93
N MET A 119 7.30 8.54 -2.22
CA MET A 119 6.01 9.08 -1.79
C MET A 119 5.68 10.44 -2.40
N ARG A 120 6.40 10.88 -3.42
CA ARG A 120 6.16 12.16 -4.10
C ARG A 120 5.56 11.95 -5.48
N GLY A 121 4.79 12.94 -5.95
CA GLY A 121 4.34 13.00 -7.35
C GLY A 121 5.43 13.50 -8.30
N ASP A 122 5.21 13.34 -9.59
CA ASP A 122 6.16 13.77 -10.64
C ASP A 122 6.44 15.27 -10.60
N ASN A 123 5.42 16.08 -10.29
CA ASN A 123 5.52 17.54 -10.13
C ASN A 123 5.77 17.97 -8.68
N GLY A 124 6.08 17.04 -7.77
CA GLY A 124 6.40 17.34 -6.37
C GLY A 124 7.80 17.97 -6.23
N PRO A 125 8.06 18.69 -5.11
CA PRO A 125 9.40 19.22 -4.83
C PRO A 125 10.47 18.14 -4.92
N SER A 126 11.68 18.50 -5.32
CA SER A 126 12.81 17.56 -5.41
C SER A 126 13.28 17.01 -4.06
N GLY A 127 13.01 17.74 -2.97
CA GLY A 127 13.32 17.35 -1.59
C GLY A 127 12.14 17.46 -0.64
N TRP A 128 12.22 16.76 0.48
CA TRP A 128 11.20 16.84 1.53
C TRP A 128 11.15 18.24 2.17
N MET A 129 9.94 18.76 2.37
CA MET A 129 9.69 20.02 3.03
C MET A 129 8.68 19.82 4.15
N LYS A 130 8.96 20.34 5.35
CA LYS A 130 8.16 20.11 6.56
C LYS A 130 6.67 20.46 6.40
N ASP A 131 6.37 21.52 5.68
CA ASP A 131 5.00 22.00 5.49
C ASP A 131 4.38 21.51 4.18
N HIS A 132 5.08 20.66 3.44
CA HIS A 132 4.59 20.08 2.19
C HIS A 132 3.68 18.88 2.47
N HIS A 133 2.45 18.98 2.00
CA HIS A 133 1.53 17.85 2.04
C HIS A 133 1.84 16.88 0.89
N CYS A 134 2.54 15.79 1.19
CA CYS A 134 2.88 14.77 0.19
C CYS A 134 1.65 14.11 -0.45
N PHE A 135 0.51 14.09 0.24
CA PHE A 135 -0.69 13.37 -0.20
C PHE A 135 -1.90 14.30 -0.44
N PRO A 136 -2.69 14.04 -1.52
CA PRO A 136 -2.43 13.01 -2.53
C PRO A 136 -1.30 13.43 -3.46
N TYR A 137 -0.56 12.45 -3.99
CA TYR A 137 0.36 12.67 -5.10
C TYR A 137 -0.15 12.01 -6.39
N LEU A 138 0.40 12.43 -7.52
CA LEU A 138 0.15 11.86 -8.84
C LEU A 138 1.47 11.49 -9.52
N ARG A 139 1.53 10.27 -10.05
CA ARG A 139 2.58 9.81 -10.97
C ARG A 139 1.93 9.31 -12.24
N VAL A 140 2.54 9.63 -13.38
CA VAL A 140 2.11 9.15 -14.69
C VAL A 140 3.19 8.22 -15.26
N ARG A 141 2.80 6.99 -15.60
CA ARG A 141 3.68 6.00 -16.21
C ARG A 141 2.98 5.43 -17.43
N GLY A 142 3.47 5.80 -18.61
CA GLY A 142 2.78 5.46 -19.85
C GLY A 142 1.33 5.93 -19.85
N SER A 143 0.39 5.03 -20.01
CA SER A 143 -1.05 5.30 -20.00
C SER A 143 -1.70 5.23 -18.61
N VAL A 144 -0.91 5.04 -17.52
CA VAL A 144 -1.42 4.84 -16.17
C VAL A 144 -1.10 6.02 -15.27
N ALA A 145 -2.12 6.50 -14.55
CA ALA A 145 -2.02 7.49 -13.49
C ALA A 145 -2.12 6.80 -12.12
N LEU A 146 -1.05 6.87 -11.32
CA LEU A 146 -0.98 6.35 -9.96
C LEU A 146 -1.23 7.49 -8.97
N ILE A 147 -2.34 7.42 -8.24
CA ILE A 147 -2.72 8.44 -7.25
C ILE A 147 -2.52 7.86 -5.85
N GLY A 148 -1.48 8.30 -5.16
CA GLY A 148 -1.21 7.91 -3.79
C GLY A 148 -2.00 8.74 -2.79
N CYS A 149 -2.74 8.06 -1.88
CA CYS A 149 -3.49 8.67 -0.78
C CYS A 149 -2.99 8.12 0.56
N SER A 150 -2.86 8.98 1.56
CA SER A 150 -2.51 8.56 2.92
C SER A 150 -3.74 8.46 3.81
N THR A 151 -3.80 7.38 4.57
CA THR A 151 -4.72 7.24 5.71
C THR A 151 -3.98 7.05 7.03
N ALA A 152 -2.66 7.15 6.99
CA ALA A 152 -1.78 6.94 8.14
C ALA A 152 -1.95 8.06 9.17
N VAL A 153 -2.30 7.69 10.37
CA VAL A 153 -2.42 8.59 11.53
C VAL A 153 -1.97 7.86 12.79
N ALA A 154 -1.33 8.58 13.71
CA ALA A 154 -1.04 8.04 15.03
C ALA A 154 -2.35 7.80 15.79
N THR A 155 -2.50 6.61 16.36
CA THR A 155 -3.70 6.19 17.09
C THR A 155 -3.37 5.77 18.53
N PRO A 156 -4.31 5.81 19.46
CA PRO A 156 -4.13 5.25 20.82
C PRO A 156 -3.75 3.77 20.79
N PRO A 157 -3.24 3.21 21.90
CA PRO A 157 -3.03 1.77 22.05
C PRO A 157 -4.29 0.97 21.66
N PHE A 158 -4.09 -0.19 21.03
CA PHE A 158 -5.12 -1.10 20.54
C PHE A 158 -6.00 -0.57 19.39
N ALA A 159 -5.72 0.62 18.88
CA ALA A 159 -6.35 1.16 17.68
C ALA A 159 -5.36 1.19 16.51
N ALA A 160 -5.87 0.88 15.33
CA ALA A 160 -5.15 0.92 14.05
C ALA A 160 -6.08 1.48 12.96
N SER A 161 -6.84 2.52 13.32
CA SER A 161 -7.76 3.18 12.38
C SER A 161 -7.02 4.19 11.51
N GLY A 162 -7.49 4.33 10.27
CA GLY A 162 -7.00 5.34 9.35
C GLY A 162 -7.94 6.53 9.22
N TYR A 163 -7.46 7.62 8.63
CA TYR A 163 -8.27 8.81 8.39
C TYR A 163 -8.08 9.35 6.96
N PHE A 164 -9.17 9.41 6.21
CA PHE A 164 -9.21 10.07 4.90
C PHE A 164 -9.95 11.39 5.03
N GLY A 165 -9.19 12.50 5.05
CA GLY A 165 -9.70 13.83 5.36
C GLY A 165 -10.36 14.57 4.18
N PRO A 166 -11.17 15.62 4.45
CA PRO A 166 -11.89 16.36 3.40
C PRO A 166 -10.97 17.14 2.45
N ARG A 167 -9.83 17.63 2.94
CA ARG A 167 -8.84 18.32 2.11
C ARG A 167 -8.24 17.37 1.07
N GLN A 168 -7.76 16.20 1.52
CA GLN A 168 -7.21 15.18 0.64
C GLN A 168 -8.28 14.69 -0.35
N ALA A 169 -9.53 14.48 0.08
CA ALA A 169 -10.62 14.06 -0.79
C ALA A 169 -10.83 15.02 -1.96
N ARG A 170 -10.90 16.34 -1.70
CA ARG A 170 -11.04 17.35 -2.77
C ARG A 170 -9.87 17.34 -3.74
N ALA A 171 -8.64 17.28 -3.20
CA ALA A 171 -7.44 17.20 -4.04
C ALA A 171 -7.42 15.94 -4.90
N THR A 172 -7.79 14.78 -4.32
CA THR A 172 -7.88 13.50 -5.05
C THR A 172 -8.90 13.56 -6.20
N VAL A 173 -10.09 14.16 -5.98
CA VAL A 173 -11.07 14.36 -7.06
C VAL A 173 -10.48 15.14 -8.22
N ASN A 174 -9.74 16.23 -7.92
CA ASN A 174 -9.13 17.06 -8.98
C ASN A 174 -8.07 16.28 -9.78
N LEU A 175 -7.21 15.51 -9.09
CA LEU A 175 -6.21 14.67 -9.76
C LEU A 175 -6.86 13.57 -10.62
N LEU A 176 -7.91 12.92 -10.11
CA LEU A 176 -8.63 11.88 -10.84
C LEU A 176 -9.31 12.43 -12.11
N ARG A 177 -9.92 13.63 -12.03
CA ARG A 177 -10.53 14.27 -13.18
C ARG A 177 -9.49 14.66 -14.22
N ALA A 178 -8.42 15.34 -13.81
CA ALA A 178 -7.33 15.71 -14.70
C ALA A 178 -6.71 14.50 -15.41
N ALA A 179 -6.49 13.39 -14.68
CA ALA A 179 -5.99 12.15 -15.27
C ALA A 179 -7.01 11.53 -16.25
N GLY A 180 -8.31 11.57 -15.92
CA GLY A 180 -9.37 11.11 -16.82
C GLY A 180 -9.50 11.94 -18.08
N GLU A 181 -9.42 13.28 -17.98
CA GLU A 181 -9.39 14.21 -19.12
C GLU A 181 -8.16 14.00 -20.01
N ALA A 182 -7.04 13.60 -19.42
CA ALA A 182 -5.83 13.20 -20.14
C ALA A 182 -5.91 11.79 -20.75
N GLY A 183 -7.02 11.08 -20.58
CA GLY A 183 -7.20 9.73 -21.12
C GLY A 183 -6.36 8.67 -20.43
N LEU A 184 -6.05 8.81 -19.13
CA LEU A 184 -5.23 7.86 -18.39
C LEU A 184 -6.08 6.85 -17.61
N PHE A 185 -5.59 5.61 -17.49
CA PHE A 185 -6.10 4.61 -16.56
C PHE A 185 -5.73 5.01 -15.13
N ARG A 186 -6.71 5.16 -14.23
CA ARG A 186 -6.50 5.75 -12.89
C ARG A 186 -6.49 4.68 -11.81
N VAL A 187 -5.32 4.53 -11.17
CA VAL A 187 -5.10 3.65 -10.02
C VAL A 187 -5.01 4.49 -8.77
N VAL A 188 -5.85 4.22 -7.77
CA VAL A 188 -5.78 4.86 -6.45
C VAL A 188 -5.16 3.89 -5.44
N MET A 189 -4.08 4.32 -4.81
CA MET A 189 -3.38 3.57 -3.76
C MET A 189 -3.76 4.14 -2.39
N ILE A 190 -4.14 3.26 -1.47
CA ILE A 190 -4.51 3.62 -0.09
C ILE A 190 -4.21 2.42 0.84
N HIS A 191 -3.86 2.65 2.10
CA HIS A 191 -3.56 1.51 2.97
C HIS A 191 -4.80 0.84 3.56
N HIS A 192 -5.67 1.60 4.23
CA HIS A 192 -6.86 1.03 4.85
C HIS A 192 -7.97 0.76 3.82
N PRO A 193 -8.62 -0.41 3.87
CA PRO A 193 -9.70 -0.73 2.94
C PRO A 193 -10.86 0.28 3.06
N PRO A 194 -11.28 0.91 1.95
CA PRO A 194 -12.35 1.90 1.95
C PRO A 194 -13.75 1.28 1.93
N ILE A 195 -13.90 0.12 2.55
CA ILE A 195 -15.11 -0.71 2.50
C ILE A 195 -15.69 -0.91 3.92
N ARG A 196 -17.00 -0.71 4.06
CA ARG A 196 -17.67 -0.98 5.33
C ARG A 196 -17.67 -2.48 5.63
N GLY A 197 -17.34 -2.83 6.88
CA GLY A 197 -17.30 -4.21 7.34
C GLY A 197 -16.05 -4.99 6.93
N ALA A 198 -15.16 -4.44 6.12
CA ALA A 198 -13.88 -5.09 5.77
C ALA A 198 -12.96 -5.26 6.99
N THR A 199 -13.10 -4.42 8.00
CA THR A 199 -12.34 -4.48 9.26
C THR A 199 -13.21 -4.16 10.47
N SER A 200 -12.73 -4.51 11.67
CA SER A 200 -13.36 -4.13 12.93
C SER A 200 -13.34 -2.61 13.15
N MET A 201 -14.21 -2.11 14.05
CA MET A 201 -14.38 -0.68 14.33
C MET A 201 -13.08 0.07 14.63
N HIS A 202 -12.18 -0.53 15.40
CA HIS A 202 -10.91 0.05 15.84
C HIS A 202 -9.78 -0.04 14.79
N LYS A 203 -10.04 -0.71 13.66
CA LYS A 203 -9.12 -0.86 12.52
C LYS A 203 -9.63 -0.24 11.22
N ARG A 204 -10.86 0.28 11.22
CA ARG A 204 -11.49 0.81 10.01
C ARG A 204 -10.90 2.15 9.58
N MET A 205 -11.07 2.47 8.33
CA MET A 205 -10.87 3.83 7.83
C MET A 205 -12.01 4.75 8.30
N ILE A 206 -11.66 5.89 8.88
CA ILE A 206 -12.59 7.01 9.10
C ILE A 206 -12.65 7.82 7.80
N GLY A 207 -13.84 8.02 7.24
CA GLY A 207 -14.04 8.70 5.95
C GLY A 207 -14.39 7.77 4.78
N ILE A 208 -14.80 6.51 5.03
CA ILE A 208 -15.22 5.56 3.97
C ILE A 208 -16.26 6.16 3.01
N ARG A 209 -17.31 6.82 3.53
CA ARG A 209 -18.31 7.47 2.67
C ARG A 209 -17.71 8.58 1.82
N ARG A 210 -16.76 9.34 2.37
CA ARG A 210 -16.06 10.42 1.66
C ARG A 210 -15.19 9.85 0.55
N PHE A 211 -14.47 8.76 0.83
CA PHE A 211 -13.66 8.09 -0.18
C PHE A 211 -14.53 7.55 -1.32
N ALA A 212 -15.63 6.85 -1.00
CA ALA A 212 -16.57 6.38 -2.02
C ALA A 212 -17.13 7.51 -2.88
N ALA A 213 -17.48 8.66 -2.28
CA ALA A 213 -17.90 9.84 -3.02
C ALA A 213 -16.77 10.43 -3.89
N THR A 214 -15.52 10.39 -3.42
CA THR A 214 -14.33 10.81 -4.18
C THR A 214 -14.17 9.96 -5.44
N ILE A 215 -14.24 8.64 -5.31
CA ILE A 215 -14.13 7.70 -6.45
C ILE A 215 -15.31 7.90 -7.43
N SER A 216 -16.53 8.00 -6.93
CA SER A 216 -17.71 8.19 -7.77
C SER A 216 -17.68 9.54 -8.53
N SER A 217 -17.15 10.61 -7.93
CA SER A 217 -17.10 11.95 -8.52
C SER A 217 -15.88 12.21 -9.42
N GLY A 218 -14.74 11.62 -9.07
CA GLY A 218 -13.47 11.78 -9.78
C GLY A 218 -13.28 10.75 -10.88
N GLY A 219 -13.84 9.56 -10.70
CA GLY A 219 -13.58 8.38 -11.54
C GLY A 219 -12.29 7.68 -11.13
N ALA A 220 -12.26 6.37 -11.24
CA ALA A 220 -11.06 5.53 -11.14
C ALA A 220 -11.37 4.19 -11.80
N GLU A 221 -10.34 3.48 -12.22
CA GLU A 221 -10.47 2.13 -12.80
C GLU A 221 -10.02 1.03 -11.82
N LEU A 222 -9.18 1.39 -10.82
CA LEU A 222 -8.67 0.44 -9.83
C LEU A 222 -8.36 1.15 -8.50
N VAL A 223 -8.65 0.49 -7.39
CA VAL A 223 -8.21 0.89 -6.04
C VAL A 223 -7.40 -0.24 -5.42
N LEU A 224 -6.20 0.05 -4.91
CA LEU A 224 -5.30 -0.89 -4.23
C LEU A 224 -5.24 -0.59 -2.74
N HIS A 225 -5.28 -1.63 -1.91
CA HIS A 225 -5.15 -1.49 -0.46
C HIS A 225 -4.44 -2.66 0.22
N GLY A 226 -4.06 -2.47 1.50
CA GLY A 226 -3.46 -3.46 2.37
C GLY A 226 -4.23 -3.65 3.69
N HIS A 227 -3.52 -3.58 4.81
CA HIS A 227 -4.00 -3.54 6.19
C HIS A 227 -4.64 -4.81 6.71
N THR A 228 -5.40 -5.52 5.92
CA THR A 228 -6.13 -6.72 6.36
C THR A 228 -5.28 -7.98 6.36
N HIS A 229 -4.18 -7.97 5.63
CA HIS A 229 -3.35 -9.14 5.29
C HIS A 229 -4.20 -10.26 4.65
N LEU A 230 -5.17 -9.88 3.82
CA LEU A 230 -6.07 -10.81 3.14
C LEU A 230 -6.12 -10.50 1.64
N ASN A 231 -6.21 -11.54 0.84
CA ASN A 231 -6.51 -11.41 -0.59
C ASN A 231 -7.99 -11.12 -0.75
N THR A 232 -8.34 -9.90 -1.13
CA THR A 232 -9.75 -9.46 -1.21
C THR A 232 -10.02 -8.73 -2.52
N VAL A 233 -11.23 -8.87 -3.00
CA VAL A 233 -11.80 -8.06 -4.07
C VAL A 233 -13.16 -7.55 -3.62
N TYR A 234 -13.28 -6.23 -3.55
CA TYR A 234 -14.53 -5.53 -3.31
C TYR A 234 -14.83 -4.62 -4.48
N TRP A 235 -15.99 -3.98 -4.46
CA TRP A 235 -16.41 -3.07 -5.51
C TRP A 235 -16.93 -1.76 -4.91
N LEU A 236 -16.54 -0.66 -5.51
CA LEU A 236 -17.13 0.66 -5.28
C LEU A 236 -17.92 1.11 -6.50
N ARG A 237 -18.93 1.94 -6.25
CA ARG A 237 -19.60 2.65 -7.33
C ARG A 237 -18.62 3.67 -7.93
N GLY A 238 -18.26 3.49 -9.19
CA GLY A 238 -17.47 4.44 -9.95
C GLY A 238 -18.31 5.51 -10.63
N HIS A 239 -17.65 6.30 -11.49
CA HIS A 239 -18.31 7.34 -12.30
C HIS A 239 -19.13 6.72 -13.46
N ALA A 240 -18.50 5.85 -14.24
CA ALA A 240 -19.11 5.18 -15.39
C ALA A 240 -19.37 3.68 -15.14
N ALA A 241 -18.49 3.00 -14.44
CA ALA A 241 -18.55 1.56 -14.17
C ALA A 241 -18.18 1.27 -12.71
N PRO A 242 -18.52 0.09 -12.16
CA PRO A 242 -18.02 -0.35 -10.86
C PRO A 242 -16.49 -0.40 -10.86
N VAL A 243 -15.86 0.01 -9.74
CA VAL A 243 -14.41 0.05 -9.58
C VAL A 243 -13.97 -1.08 -8.65
N PRO A 244 -13.09 -1.98 -9.10
CA PRO A 244 -12.51 -3.00 -8.23
C PRO A 244 -11.62 -2.37 -7.16
N VAL A 245 -11.77 -2.89 -5.93
CA VAL A 245 -10.98 -2.52 -4.74
C VAL A 245 -10.25 -3.76 -4.29
N VAL A 246 -8.96 -3.81 -4.59
CA VAL A 246 -8.17 -5.03 -4.47
C VAL A 246 -7.19 -4.93 -3.30
N GLY A 247 -7.32 -5.87 -2.36
CA GLY A 247 -6.39 -6.07 -1.26
C GLY A 247 -5.49 -7.28 -1.48
N ILE A 248 -4.37 -7.30 -0.80
CA ILE A 248 -3.38 -8.36 -0.89
C ILE A 248 -2.93 -8.84 0.51
N ALA A 249 -2.51 -10.09 0.62
CA ALA A 249 -1.86 -10.62 1.81
C ALA A 249 -0.54 -9.88 2.09
N SER A 250 -0.09 -9.93 3.35
CA SER A 250 1.21 -9.34 3.72
C SER A 250 2.35 -9.99 2.93
N ALA A 251 3.24 -9.16 2.39
CA ALA A 251 4.36 -9.60 1.57
C ALA A 251 5.44 -10.41 2.33
N SER A 252 5.40 -10.38 3.67
CA SER A 252 6.34 -11.12 4.54
C SER A 252 5.69 -12.29 5.30
N GLN A 253 4.41 -12.61 5.04
CA GLN A 253 3.68 -13.66 5.75
C GLN A 253 4.12 -15.06 5.29
N GLY A 254 4.85 -15.77 6.14
CA GLY A 254 5.20 -17.19 5.91
C GLY A 254 4.03 -18.14 6.14
N PRO A 255 4.21 -19.43 5.81
CA PRO A 255 3.21 -20.46 6.03
C PRO A 255 3.00 -20.76 7.52
N GLY A 256 1.89 -21.45 7.84
CA GLY A 256 1.55 -21.94 9.19
C GLY A 256 0.79 -20.95 10.09
N GLY A 257 0.54 -19.71 9.63
CA GLY A 257 -0.28 -18.74 10.35
C GLY A 257 -1.77 -18.82 10.01
N ALA A 258 -2.60 -18.07 10.75
CA ALA A 258 -4.04 -17.95 10.48
C ALA A 258 -4.35 -17.05 9.25
N LYS A 259 -3.36 -16.29 8.79
CA LYS A 259 -3.47 -15.42 7.60
C LYS A 259 -2.97 -16.14 6.36
N PRO A 260 -3.44 -15.76 5.17
CA PRO A 260 -2.88 -16.25 3.92
C PRO A 260 -1.37 -16.02 3.86
N VAL A 261 -0.66 -16.91 3.20
CA VAL A 261 0.78 -16.76 2.89
C VAL A 261 1.01 -15.52 2.05
N ALA A 262 2.25 -15.06 2.04
CA ALA A 262 2.69 -13.92 1.26
C ALA A 262 2.28 -14.06 -0.21
N ALA A 263 1.82 -12.95 -0.76
CA ALA A 263 1.36 -12.89 -2.14
C ALA A 263 1.57 -11.50 -2.72
N TYR A 264 1.60 -11.41 -4.04
CA TYR A 264 1.51 -10.14 -4.76
C TYR A 264 0.50 -10.25 -5.91
N ASN A 265 -0.02 -9.11 -6.33
CA ASN A 265 -0.80 -9.01 -7.56
C ASN A 265 0.08 -8.45 -8.68
N LEU A 266 -0.06 -9.01 -9.87
CA LEU A 266 0.45 -8.44 -11.12
C LEU A 266 -0.74 -8.05 -11.98
N PHE A 267 -0.91 -6.76 -12.22
CA PHE A 267 -1.96 -6.24 -13.08
C PHE A 267 -1.41 -5.98 -14.47
N SER A 268 -2.10 -6.50 -15.47
CA SER A 268 -1.90 -6.15 -16.88
C SER A 268 -2.95 -5.15 -17.30
N ILE A 269 -2.52 -3.92 -17.63
CA ILE A 269 -3.37 -2.79 -17.98
C ILE A 269 -3.15 -2.46 -19.46
N GLY A 270 -4.21 -2.47 -20.24
CA GLY A 270 -4.18 -2.17 -21.67
C GLY A 270 -5.48 -1.56 -22.15
N GLY A 271 -5.61 -1.39 -23.47
CA GLY A 271 -6.78 -0.73 -24.07
C GLY A 271 -6.62 0.77 -24.15
N GLU A 272 -7.74 1.48 -24.22
CA GLU A 272 -7.84 2.93 -24.40
C GLU A 272 -9.00 3.51 -23.58
N PRO A 273 -9.10 4.83 -23.43
CA PRO A 273 -10.17 5.47 -22.69
C PRO A 273 -11.57 5.00 -23.14
N GLY A 274 -12.37 4.54 -22.17
CA GLY A 274 -13.69 3.96 -22.38
C GLY A 274 -13.71 2.47 -22.76
N ASN A 275 -12.55 1.87 -23.07
CA ASN A 275 -12.40 0.45 -23.40
C ASN A 275 -11.13 -0.13 -22.77
N TRP A 276 -10.95 0.10 -21.48
CA TRP A 276 -9.82 -0.43 -20.73
C TRP A 276 -9.93 -1.94 -20.53
N LYS A 277 -8.77 -2.61 -20.58
CA LYS A 277 -8.61 -4.02 -20.24
C LYS A 277 -7.76 -4.13 -18.99
N LEU A 278 -8.29 -4.81 -17.98
CA LEU A 278 -7.61 -5.02 -16.70
C LEU A 278 -7.67 -6.49 -16.32
N THR A 279 -6.53 -7.14 -16.31
CA THR A 279 -6.36 -8.50 -15.80
C THR A 279 -5.47 -8.47 -14.58
N ARG A 280 -5.81 -9.24 -13.55
CA ARG A 280 -4.99 -9.48 -12.38
C ARG A 280 -4.56 -10.93 -12.35
N GLU A 281 -3.28 -11.16 -12.19
CA GLU A 281 -2.69 -12.42 -11.79
C GLU A 281 -2.21 -12.28 -10.34
N ARG A 282 -2.63 -13.17 -9.47
CA ARG A 282 -2.16 -13.21 -8.09
C ARG A 282 -1.20 -14.38 -7.93
N PHE A 283 0.03 -14.05 -7.55
CA PHE A 283 1.08 -15.00 -7.23
C PHE A 283 1.19 -15.15 -5.72
N ALA A 284 1.42 -16.36 -5.25
CA ALA A 284 1.50 -16.66 -3.82
C ALA A 284 2.67 -17.60 -3.50
N LEU A 285 3.22 -17.42 -2.31
CA LEU A 285 4.26 -18.28 -1.76
C LEU A 285 3.71 -19.70 -1.58
N GLY A 286 4.49 -20.70 -1.96
CA GLY A 286 4.16 -22.10 -1.77
C GLY A 286 4.32 -22.56 -0.31
N ALA A 287 3.81 -23.74 -0.02
CA ALA A 287 3.93 -24.37 1.32
C ALA A 287 5.39 -24.66 1.71
N ASP A 288 6.30 -24.75 0.76
CA ASP A 288 7.74 -24.91 0.95
C ASP A 288 8.46 -23.62 1.40
N ALA A 289 7.74 -22.50 1.42
CA ALA A 289 8.26 -21.15 1.72
C ALA A 289 9.42 -20.69 0.79
N LYS A 290 9.56 -21.29 -0.38
CA LYS A 290 10.67 -21.03 -1.32
C LYS A 290 10.23 -20.79 -2.74
N THR A 291 9.07 -21.30 -3.14
CA THR A 291 8.54 -21.13 -4.48
C THR A 291 7.39 -20.16 -4.51
N VAL A 292 7.29 -19.39 -5.56
CA VAL A 292 6.15 -18.52 -5.84
C VAL A 292 5.46 -19.01 -7.10
N SER A 293 4.14 -19.12 -7.07
CA SER A 293 3.37 -19.63 -8.19
C SER A 293 2.07 -18.87 -8.40
N LEU A 294 1.55 -18.92 -9.63
CA LEU A 294 0.25 -18.35 -9.97
C LEU A 294 -0.86 -19.05 -9.17
N ALA A 295 -1.58 -18.27 -8.36
CA ALA A 295 -2.65 -18.78 -7.51
C ALA A 295 -4.05 -18.45 -8.07
N GLU A 296 -4.18 -17.35 -8.81
CA GLU A 296 -5.47 -16.90 -9.34
C GLU A 296 -5.28 -15.93 -10.51
N THR A 297 -6.14 -16.02 -11.52
CA THR A 297 -6.29 -15.04 -12.58
C THR A 297 -7.72 -14.47 -12.56
N THR A 298 -7.86 -13.16 -12.63
CA THR A 298 -9.16 -12.46 -12.65
C THR A 298 -9.16 -11.38 -13.72
N GLN A 299 -10.18 -11.36 -14.56
CA GLN A 299 -10.42 -10.28 -15.51
C GLN A 299 -11.48 -9.34 -14.94
N PHE A 300 -11.16 -8.04 -14.83
CA PHE A 300 -12.07 -7.02 -14.27
C PHE A 300 -12.77 -6.20 -15.37
N HIS A 301 -12.05 -5.87 -16.44
CA HIS A 301 -12.53 -5.09 -17.57
C HIS A 301 -12.00 -5.71 -18.88
N GLY A 302 -12.78 -5.72 -19.92
CA GLY A 302 -12.42 -6.25 -21.25
C GLY A 302 -13.43 -7.16 -21.83
#